data_1d8fef490d680577162a00be983d99bc
#
_entry.id   1d8fef490d680577162a00be983d99bc
#
_cell.length_a   1.000
_cell.length_b   1.000
_cell.length_c   1.000
_cell.angle_alpha   90.00
_cell.angle_beta   90.00
_cell.angle_gamma   90.00
#
_symmetry.space_group_name_H-M   'P 1'
#
loop_
_entity.id
_entity.type
_entity.pdbx_description
1 polymer ?
#
loop_
_entity_poly.entity_id
_entity_poly.type
_entity_poly.pdbx_seq_one_letter_code
_entity_poly.pdbx_strand_id
1 'polypeptide(L)'
;KELMYGWPIHLDDTPSRTIGQICAAARQLKAQHPDLALIGLDYIQLAQASTPEAKKKREQAVSEISRDLKLIARELDVAVVCLAQLNRECERRPNKRPMLADLRESGAIEQNADAVIMLYRDEYYNPDTVDRGIAEWLIRKNRGGATGKVRTLWEPENQRFSTLAENVMPTYGGGFTASPDEHDALAR
;
A
#
# COMPACT_ATOMS: atom_id res chain seq x y z
N LYS A 1 -2.18 -5.02 -24.04
CA LYS A 1 -2.63 -6.44 -23.92
C LYS A 1 -1.52 -7.42 -24.35
N GLU A 2 -0.71 -7.12 -25.36
CA GLU A 2 0.35 -8.02 -25.86
C GLU A 2 1.51 -8.22 -24.87
N LEU A 3 1.87 -7.21 -24.06
CA LEU A 3 2.96 -7.27 -23.09
C LEU A 3 2.70 -8.20 -21.89
N MET A 4 1.47 -8.61 -21.65
CA MET A 4 1.12 -9.50 -20.52
C MET A 4 0.91 -10.96 -20.95
N TYR A 5 0.99 -11.26 -22.24
CA TYR A 5 0.84 -12.62 -22.75
C TYR A 5 2.06 -13.45 -22.33
N GLY A 6 1.82 -14.48 -21.51
CA GLY A 6 2.86 -15.34 -20.99
C GLY A 6 3.36 -15.00 -19.58
N TRP A 7 2.87 -13.93 -18.96
CA TRP A 7 3.15 -13.69 -17.55
C TRP A 7 2.29 -14.61 -16.67
N PRO A 8 2.82 -15.17 -15.60
CA PRO A 8 2.07 -16.04 -14.67
C PRO A 8 1.18 -15.17 -13.76
N ILE A 9 0.18 -14.49 -14.35
CA ILE A 9 -0.76 -13.63 -13.63
C ILE A 9 -2.12 -14.30 -13.62
N HIS A 10 -2.65 -14.52 -12.43
CA HIS A 10 -3.99 -15.03 -12.19
C HIS A 10 -4.88 -13.88 -11.69
N LEU A 11 -5.95 -13.61 -12.42
CA LEU A 11 -6.92 -12.58 -12.06
C LEU A 11 -8.19 -13.22 -11.51
N ASP A 12 -8.65 -12.71 -10.37
CA ASP A 12 -9.91 -13.09 -9.75
C ASP A 12 -10.75 -11.82 -9.54
N ASP A 13 -11.75 -11.65 -10.39
CA ASP A 13 -12.69 -10.52 -10.38
C ASP A 13 -14.03 -10.86 -9.71
N THR A 14 -14.09 -11.94 -8.97
CA THR A 14 -15.31 -12.37 -8.28
C THR A 14 -15.73 -11.32 -7.24
N PRO A 15 -16.92 -10.71 -7.37
CA PRO A 15 -17.35 -9.65 -6.48
C PRO A 15 -17.66 -10.15 -5.07
N SER A 16 -17.49 -9.27 -4.09
CA SER A 16 -18.01 -9.47 -2.71
C SER A 16 -17.48 -10.70 -1.98
N ARG A 17 -16.23 -11.11 -2.24
CA ARG A 17 -15.62 -12.21 -1.49
C ARG A 17 -15.35 -11.84 -0.05
N THR A 18 -15.61 -12.81 0.85
CA THR A 18 -15.12 -12.72 2.23
C THR A 18 -13.64 -13.01 2.29
N ILE A 19 -12.97 -12.50 3.34
CA ILE A 19 -11.54 -12.77 3.54
C ILE A 19 -11.25 -14.28 3.63
N GLY A 20 -12.15 -15.06 4.24
CA GLY A 20 -12.02 -16.53 4.26
C GLY A 20 -12.02 -17.16 2.88
N GLN A 21 -12.88 -16.66 1.96
CA GLN A 21 -12.91 -17.13 0.57
C GLN A 21 -11.66 -16.71 -0.21
N ILE A 22 -11.14 -15.49 0.03
CA ILE A 22 -9.88 -15.01 -0.57
C ILE A 22 -8.72 -15.92 -0.12
N CYS A 23 -8.62 -16.20 1.18
CA CYS A 23 -7.59 -17.08 1.71
C CYS A 23 -7.70 -18.53 1.16
N ALA A 24 -8.93 -19.06 1.01
CA ALA A 24 -9.14 -20.38 0.43
C ALA A 24 -8.69 -20.44 -1.05
N ALA A 25 -9.04 -19.41 -1.83
CA ALA A 25 -8.61 -19.29 -3.23
C ALA A 25 -7.08 -19.18 -3.33
N ALA A 26 -6.44 -18.41 -2.47
CA ALA A 26 -4.99 -18.26 -2.41
C ALA A 26 -4.29 -19.61 -2.12
N ARG A 27 -4.81 -20.41 -1.17
CA ARG A 27 -4.29 -21.75 -0.87
C ARG A 27 -4.42 -22.69 -2.07
N GLN A 28 -5.58 -22.68 -2.70
CA GLN A 28 -5.83 -23.50 -3.89
C GLN A 28 -4.89 -23.12 -5.03
N LEU A 29 -4.70 -21.82 -5.28
CA LEU A 29 -3.80 -21.32 -6.31
C LEU A 29 -2.34 -21.70 -6.00
N LYS A 30 -1.88 -21.53 -4.74
CA LYS A 30 -0.52 -21.91 -4.33
C LYS A 30 -0.27 -23.39 -4.47
N ALA A 31 -1.28 -24.24 -4.21
CA ALA A 31 -1.16 -25.69 -4.41
C ALA A 31 -1.02 -26.06 -5.89
N GLN A 32 -1.67 -25.32 -6.81
CA GLN A 32 -1.56 -25.51 -8.25
C GLN A 32 -0.30 -24.88 -8.84
N HIS A 33 0.14 -23.77 -8.25
CA HIS A 33 1.28 -22.94 -8.67
C HIS A 33 2.22 -22.71 -7.47
N PRO A 34 3.11 -23.69 -7.16
CA PRO A 34 4.02 -23.60 -6.02
C PRO A 34 4.97 -22.39 -6.07
N ASP A 35 5.23 -21.86 -7.26
CA ASP A 35 6.03 -20.67 -7.56
C ASP A 35 5.30 -19.35 -7.32
N LEU A 36 4.01 -19.38 -6.93
CA LEU A 36 3.27 -18.16 -6.57
C LEU A 36 4.05 -17.37 -5.51
N ALA A 37 4.43 -16.13 -5.83
CA ALA A 37 5.28 -15.28 -4.99
C ALA A 37 4.56 -14.05 -4.43
N LEU A 38 3.48 -13.59 -5.08
CA LEU A 38 2.80 -12.36 -4.75
C LEU A 38 1.28 -12.52 -4.86
N ILE A 39 0.58 -11.95 -3.88
CA ILE A 39 -0.88 -11.74 -3.93
C ILE A 39 -1.16 -10.25 -3.87
N GLY A 40 -1.88 -9.73 -4.86
CA GLY A 40 -2.38 -8.36 -4.89
C GLY A 40 -3.86 -8.29 -4.50
N LEU A 41 -4.25 -7.36 -3.63
CA LEU A 41 -5.65 -7.09 -3.30
C LEU A 41 -5.98 -5.62 -3.60
N ASP A 42 -6.87 -5.39 -4.56
CA ASP A 42 -7.34 -4.07 -4.95
C ASP A 42 -8.85 -3.96 -4.66
N TYR A 43 -9.22 -3.34 -3.62
CA TYR A 43 -8.58 -2.81 -2.44
C TYR A 43 -9.25 -3.38 -1.17
N ILE A 44 -8.65 -3.22 0.00
CA ILE A 44 -9.07 -3.90 1.24
C ILE A 44 -10.53 -3.65 1.61
N GLN A 45 -11.05 -2.46 1.31
CA GLN A 45 -12.41 -2.07 1.67
C GLN A 45 -13.49 -2.75 0.80
N LEU A 46 -13.13 -3.44 -0.28
CA LEU A 46 -14.04 -4.27 -1.08
C LEU A 46 -14.19 -5.68 -0.52
N ALA A 47 -13.21 -6.17 0.22
CA ALA A 47 -13.28 -7.46 0.88
C ALA A 47 -14.27 -7.41 2.05
N GLN A 48 -14.97 -8.51 2.28
CA GLN A 48 -15.90 -8.65 3.39
C GLN A 48 -15.26 -9.45 4.53
N ALA A 49 -15.60 -9.08 5.77
CA ALA A 49 -15.27 -9.89 6.92
C ALA A 49 -16.00 -11.24 6.86
N SER A 50 -15.40 -12.29 7.41
CA SER A 50 -16.02 -13.61 7.49
C SER A 50 -16.96 -13.71 8.70
N THR A 51 -16.58 -13.09 9.82
CA THR A 51 -17.35 -13.19 11.08
C THR A 51 -18.56 -12.25 11.10
N PRO A 52 -19.71 -12.67 11.67
CA PRO A 52 -20.91 -11.83 11.78
C PRO A 52 -20.68 -10.56 12.61
N GLU A 53 -19.84 -10.63 13.64
CA GLU A 53 -19.49 -9.51 14.52
C GLU A 53 -18.71 -8.44 13.76
N ALA A 54 -17.72 -8.85 13.00
CA ALA A 54 -16.90 -7.93 12.20
C ALA A 54 -17.70 -7.27 11.06
N LYS A 55 -18.69 -7.97 10.50
CA LYS A 55 -19.59 -7.40 9.47
C LYS A 55 -20.40 -6.20 9.97
N LYS A 56 -20.65 -6.11 11.29
CA LYS A 56 -21.46 -5.03 11.88
C LYS A 56 -20.72 -3.70 12.01
N LYS A 57 -19.40 -3.74 12.08
CA LYS A 57 -18.54 -2.55 12.26
C LYS A 57 -17.39 -2.57 11.27
N ARG A 58 -17.29 -1.52 10.45
CA ARG A 58 -16.28 -1.42 9.40
C ARG A 58 -14.85 -1.55 9.93
N GLU A 59 -14.55 -0.93 11.05
CA GLU A 59 -13.24 -1.03 11.70
C GLU A 59 -12.88 -2.48 12.08
N GLN A 60 -13.84 -3.23 12.61
CA GLN A 60 -13.63 -4.64 12.94
C GLN A 60 -13.47 -5.50 11.69
N ALA A 61 -14.20 -5.19 10.62
CA ALA A 61 -14.03 -5.87 9.33
C ALA A 61 -12.63 -5.69 8.78
N VAL A 62 -12.14 -4.45 8.73
CA VAL A 62 -10.78 -4.15 8.25
C VAL A 62 -9.72 -4.78 9.16
N SER A 63 -9.95 -4.82 10.47
CA SER A 63 -9.07 -5.48 11.42
C SER A 63 -8.96 -6.99 11.17
N GLU A 64 -10.10 -7.68 10.97
CA GLU A 64 -10.12 -9.10 10.61
C GLU A 64 -9.39 -9.35 9.29
N ILE A 65 -9.74 -8.58 8.25
CA ILE A 65 -9.16 -8.75 6.91
C ILE A 65 -7.65 -8.55 6.95
N SER A 66 -7.16 -7.47 7.56
CA SER A 66 -5.72 -7.18 7.61
C SER A 66 -4.94 -8.24 8.37
N ARG A 67 -5.50 -8.77 9.47
CA ARG A 67 -4.91 -9.87 10.22
C ARG A 67 -4.83 -11.14 9.38
N ASP A 68 -5.92 -11.52 8.71
CA ASP A 68 -5.98 -12.75 7.95
C ASP A 68 -5.09 -12.69 6.69
N LEU A 69 -4.95 -11.50 6.05
CA LEU A 69 -3.96 -11.26 4.99
C LEU A 69 -2.53 -11.47 5.50
N LYS A 70 -2.23 -11.02 6.72
CA LYS A 70 -0.91 -11.26 7.32
C LYS A 70 -0.66 -12.73 7.61
N LEU A 71 -1.68 -13.45 8.08
CA LEU A 71 -1.59 -14.88 8.36
C LEU A 71 -1.36 -15.69 7.08
N ILE A 72 -2.14 -15.43 6.03
CA ILE A 72 -2.02 -16.15 4.76
C ILE A 72 -0.67 -15.88 4.06
N ALA A 73 -0.15 -14.64 4.15
CA ALA A 73 1.17 -14.31 3.64
C ALA A 73 2.26 -15.20 4.25
N ARG A 74 2.20 -15.39 5.56
CA ARG A 74 3.15 -16.25 6.30
C ARG A 74 2.93 -17.75 6.04
N GLU A 75 1.66 -18.18 5.97
CA GLU A 75 1.29 -19.58 5.73
C GLU A 75 1.79 -20.07 4.37
N LEU A 76 1.61 -19.24 3.33
CA LEU A 76 1.94 -19.60 1.96
C LEU A 76 3.36 -19.19 1.55
N ASP A 77 4.08 -18.49 2.41
CA ASP A 77 5.38 -17.87 2.10
C ASP A 77 5.30 -17.02 0.81
N VAL A 78 4.39 -16.06 0.80
CA VAL A 78 4.17 -15.14 -0.32
C VAL A 78 4.14 -13.68 0.18
N ALA A 79 4.54 -12.76 -0.67
CA ALA A 79 4.29 -11.36 -0.42
C ALA A 79 2.80 -11.02 -0.62
N VAL A 80 2.23 -10.17 0.24
CA VAL A 80 0.88 -9.63 0.06
C VAL A 80 0.96 -8.11 -0.07
N VAL A 81 0.54 -7.60 -1.22
CA VAL A 81 0.37 -6.16 -1.46
C VAL A 81 -1.12 -5.85 -1.45
N CYS A 82 -1.53 -4.99 -0.53
CA CYS A 82 -2.92 -4.63 -0.37
C CYS A 82 -3.08 -3.12 -0.52
N LEU A 83 -3.94 -2.69 -1.45
CA LEU A 83 -4.29 -1.29 -1.58
C LEU A 83 -5.32 -0.91 -0.51
N ALA A 84 -5.22 0.32 -0.02
CA ALA A 84 -6.16 0.87 0.95
C ALA A 84 -6.49 2.33 0.60
N GLN A 85 -7.77 2.66 0.68
CA GLN A 85 -8.23 4.03 0.50
C GLN A 85 -7.95 4.84 1.77
N LEU A 86 -7.45 6.06 1.58
CA LEU A 86 -7.22 7.01 2.66
C LEU A 86 -8.49 7.80 3.00
N ASN A 87 -8.54 8.30 4.23
CA ASN A 87 -9.54 9.26 4.64
C ASN A 87 -9.28 10.61 3.95
N ARG A 88 -10.34 11.26 3.45
CA ARG A 88 -10.27 12.57 2.78
C ARG A 88 -9.91 13.73 3.73
N GLU A 89 -9.83 13.50 5.03
CA GLU A 89 -9.40 14.55 5.97
C GLU A 89 -7.97 15.05 5.72
N CYS A 90 -7.10 14.23 5.13
CA CYS A 90 -5.77 14.66 4.72
C CYS A 90 -5.82 15.83 3.72
N GLU A 91 -6.88 15.94 2.90
CA GLU A 91 -7.05 17.00 1.92
C GLU A 91 -7.36 18.36 2.54
N ARG A 92 -7.85 18.39 3.79
CA ARG A 92 -8.21 19.62 4.52
C ARG A 92 -7.01 20.27 5.20
N ARG A 93 -5.90 19.56 5.34
CA ARG A 93 -4.69 20.07 5.96
C ARG A 93 -3.92 20.99 5.00
N PRO A 94 -3.19 21.99 5.49
CA PRO A 94 -2.26 22.78 4.68
C PRO A 94 -1.24 21.86 3.97
N ASN A 95 -0.60 20.95 4.70
CA ASN A 95 0.20 19.88 4.14
C ASN A 95 -0.68 18.65 3.92
N LYS A 96 -0.98 18.36 2.65
CA LYS A 96 -1.88 17.27 2.25
C LYS A 96 -1.16 15.91 2.12
N ARG A 97 0.15 15.84 2.46
CA ARG A 97 0.88 14.57 2.48
C ARG A 97 0.25 13.62 3.47
N PRO A 98 -0.12 12.40 3.05
CA PRO A 98 -0.79 11.46 3.92
C PRO A 98 0.12 10.93 5.04
N MET A 99 -0.50 10.65 6.18
CA MET A 99 0.12 10.11 7.38
C MET A 99 -0.59 8.82 7.82
N LEU A 100 0.02 8.05 8.72
CA LEU A 100 -0.58 6.81 9.24
C LEU A 100 -1.98 7.02 9.83
N ALA A 101 -2.22 8.16 10.47
CA ALA A 101 -3.54 8.51 10.99
C ALA A 101 -4.64 8.64 9.92
N ASP A 102 -4.26 8.82 8.65
CA ASP A 102 -5.21 8.89 7.54
C ASP A 102 -5.70 7.50 7.08
N LEU A 103 -5.07 6.44 7.57
CA LEU A 103 -5.61 5.08 7.54
C LEU A 103 -6.73 4.87 8.57
N ARG A 104 -7.51 5.90 8.86
CA ARG A 104 -8.59 5.91 9.84
C ARG A 104 -9.56 4.74 9.60
N GLU A 105 -10.09 4.16 10.67
CA GLU A 105 -10.78 2.87 10.71
C GLU A 105 -9.86 1.65 10.51
N SER A 106 -8.55 1.86 10.44
CA SER A 106 -7.56 0.87 10.04
C SER A 106 -6.30 0.88 10.92
N GLY A 107 -6.39 1.27 12.18
CA GLY A 107 -5.27 1.11 13.13
C GLY A 107 -4.71 -0.31 13.12
N ALA A 108 -5.57 -1.29 12.83
CA ALA A 108 -5.17 -2.67 12.62
C ALA A 108 -4.32 -2.88 11.35
N ILE A 109 -4.57 -2.13 10.25
CA ILE A 109 -3.70 -2.19 9.06
C ILE A 109 -2.31 -1.72 9.45
N GLU A 110 -2.23 -0.59 10.17
CA GLU A 110 -0.94 -0.10 10.65
C GLU A 110 -0.23 -1.14 11.51
N GLN A 111 -0.93 -1.80 12.43
CA GLN A 111 -0.32 -2.82 13.30
C GLN A 111 0.12 -4.07 12.53
N ASN A 112 -0.69 -4.56 11.59
CA ASN A 112 -0.47 -5.84 10.90
C ASN A 112 0.51 -5.73 9.73
N ALA A 113 0.53 -4.60 9.00
CA ALA A 113 1.43 -4.40 7.87
C ALA A 113 2.91 -4.35 8.31
N ASP A 114 3.80 -4.92 7.51
CA ASP A 114 5.25 -4.80 7.71
C ASP A 114 5.78 -3.49 7.15
N ALA A 115 5.19 -3.02 6.06
CA ALA A 115 5.45 -1.72 5.47
C ALA A 115 4.15 -1.02 5.11
N VAL A 116 4.14 0.31 5.25
CA VAL A 116 3.05 1.17 4.78
C VAL A 116 3.67 2.24 3.90
N ILE A 117 3.26 2.26 2.64
CA ILE A 117 3.71 3.23 1.65
C ILE A 117 2.49 4.03 1.21
N MET A 118 2.61 5.35 1.26
CA MET A 118 1.56 6.26 0.84
C MET A 118 2.01 7.06 -0.36
N LEU A 119 1.11 7.23 -1.32
CA LEU A 119 1.39 7.98 -2.54
C LEU A 119 0.88 9.41 -2.42
N TYR A 120 1.69 10.36 -2.89
CA TYR A 120 1.34 11.77 -2.94
C TYR A 120 1.83 12.40 -4.23
N ARG A 121 1.04 13.26 -4.83
CA ARG A 121 1.41 14.12 -5.95
C ARG A 121 0.98 15.54 -5.65
N ASP A 122 1.94 16.45 -5.58
CA ASP A 122 1.66 17.84 -5.24
C ASP A 122 0.85 18.54 -6.35
N GLU A 123 1.12 18.25 -7.60
CA GLU A 123 0.42 18.81 -8.76
C GLU A 123 -1.10 18.56 -8.75
N TYR A 124 -1.55 17.48 -8.09
CA TYR A 124 -2.98 17.16 -7.97
C TYR A 124 -3.74 18.21 -7.13
N TYR A 125 -3.06 18.76 -6.14
CA TYR A 125 -3.61 19.75 -5.21
C TYR A 125 -3.18 21.19 -5.51
N ASN A 126 -2.01 21.36 -6.14
CA ASN A 126 -1.39 22.63 -6.46
C ASN A 126 -0.89 22.62 -7.91
N PRO A 127 -1.72 23.08 -8.88
CA PRO A 127 -1.35 23.07 -10.29
C PRO A 127 -0.11 23.91 -10.63
N ASP A 128 0.23 24.89 -9.79
CA ASP A 128 1.37 25.80 -9.98
C ASP A 128 2.65 25.32 -9.27
N THR A 129 2.64 24.08 -8.76
CA THR A 129 3.81 23.51 -8.08
C THR A 129 5.03 23.41 -8.99
N VAL A 130 6.20 23.54 -8.40
CA VAL A 130 7.49 23.25 -9.08
C VAL A 130 7.72 21.75 -9.27
N ASP A 131 6.99 20.91 -8.54
CA ASP A 131 7.09 19.44 -8.53
C ASP A 131 6.09 18.80 -9.53
N ARG A 132 5.91 19.41 -10.71
CA ARG A 132 5.05 18.84 -11.76
C ARG A 132 5.59 17.48 -12.23
N GLY A 133 4.69 16.52 -12.42
CA GLY A 133 5.04 15.17 -12.84
C GLY A 133 5.82 14.37 -11.79
N ILE A 134 5.89 14.86 -10.55
CA ILE A 134 6.56 14.15 -9.46
C ILE A 134 5.54 13.45 -8.58
N ALA A 135 5.81 12.17 -8.31
CA ALA A 135 5.12 11.40 -7.28
C ALA A 135 6.06 11.10 -6.12
N GLU A 136 5.56 11.27 -4.92
CA GLU A 136 6.25 10.92 -3.68
C GLU A 136 5.72 9.60 -3.14
N TRP A 137 6.62 8.66 -2.86
CA TRP A 137 6.35 7.42 -2.16
C TRP A 137 6.78 7.61 -0.71
N LEU A 138 5.82 7.84 0.16
CA LEU A 138 6.05 8.14 1.57
C LEU A 138 6.05 6.82 2.35
N ILE A 139 7.21 6.33 2.73
CA ILE A 139 7.37 5.12 3.53
C ILE A 139 7.11 5.50 4.98
N ARG A 140 5.87 5.32 5.44
CA ARG A 140 5.42 5.73 6.77
C ARG A 140 5.63 4.66 7.83
N LYS A 141 5.77 3.41 7.42
CA LYS A 141 6.15 2.29 8.27
C LYS A 141 7.03 1.34 7.49
N ASN A 142 8.07 0.82 8.14
CA ASN A 142 8.91 -0.22 7.58
C ASN A 142 9.56 -1.03 8.72
N ARG A 143 9.10 -2.24 8.95
CA ARG A 143 9.68 -3.12 9.98
C ARG A 143 11.08 -3.63 9.64
N GLY A 144 11.41 -3.69 8.35
CA GLY A 144 12.68 -4.19 7.85
C GLY A 144 13.74 -3.12 7.62
N GLY A 145 13.42 -1.82 7.85
CA GLY A 145 14.36 -0.73 7.55
C GLY A 145 13.82 0.65 7.95
N ALA A 146 14.46 1.69 7.41
CA ALA A 146 14.10 3.06 7.70
C ALA A 146 12.78 3.48 7.03
N THR A 147 12.09 4.43 7.62
CA THR A 147 11.05 5.22 6.97
C THR A 147 11.68 6.35 6.16
N GLY A 148 10.91 6.95 5.25
CA GLY A 148 11.45 8.01 4.41
C GLY A 148 10.56 8.35 3.23
N LYS A 149 11.15 8.99 2.24
CA LYS A 149 10.47 9.43 1.02
C LYS A 149 11.32 9.09 -0.22
N VAL A 150 10.67 8.53 -1.23
CA VAL A 150 11.26 8.32 -2.56
C VAL A 150 10.47 9.14 -3.57
N ARG A 151 11.16 9.82 -4.47
CA ARG A 151 10.54 10.61 -5.56
C ARG A 151 10.68 9.86 -6.87
N THR A 152 9.63 9.85 -7.67
CA THR A 152 9.59 9.25 -8.99
C THR A 152 8.92 10.20 -9.98
N LEU A 153 9.14 10.00 -11.27
CA LEU A 153 8.28 10.61 -12.29
C LEU A 153 6.95 9.89 -12.32
N TRP A 154 5.89 10.66 -12.51
CA TRP A 154 4.56 10.16 -12.83
C TRP A 154 4.22 10.50 -14.28
N GLU A 155 3.97 9.48 -15.08
CA GLU A 155 3.56 9.59 -16.48
C GLU A 155 2.06 9.30 -16.58
N PRO A 156 1.19 10.32 -16.56
CA PRO A 156 -0.25 10.12 -16.51
C PRO A 156 -0.81 9.42 -17.75
N GLU A 157 -0.23 9.67 -18.92
CA GLU A 157 -0.66 9.06 -20.17
C GLU A 157 -0.52 7.53 -20.18
N ASN A 158 0.54 7.04 -19.51
CA ASN A 158 0.84 5.62 -19.39
C ASN A 158 0.48 5.04 -18.02
N GLN A 159 -0.01 5.86 -17.10
CA GLN A 159 -0.26 5.50 -15.69
C GLN A 159 0.95 4.80 -15.05
N ARG A 160 2.15 5.33 -15.32
CA ARG A 160 3.41 4.70 -14.97
C ARG A 160 4.26 5.60 -14.09
N PHE A 161 4.97 4.95 -13.16
CA PHE A 161 6.05 5.58 -12.40
C PHE A 161 7.39 5.22 -13.04
N SER A 162 8.25 6.21 -13.21
CA SER A 162 9.61 6.04 -13.76
C SER A 162 10.65 6.62 -12.80
N THR A 163 11.87 6.15 -12.89
CA THR A 163 12.99 6.68 -12.11
C THR A 163 13.30 8.12 -12.55
N LEU A 164 13.55 9.02 -11.58
CA LEU A 164 14.09 10.34 -11.86
C LEU A 164 15.55 10.20 -12.36
N ALA A 165 15.88 10.83 -13.49
CA ALA A 165 17.17 10.69 -14.15
C ALA A 165 18.34 11.31 -13.37
N GLU A 166 18.12 12.17 -12.39
CA GLU A 166 19.15 12.82 -11.59
C GLU A 166 18.89 12.65 -10.10
N ASN A 167 19.89 12.13 -9.40
CA ASN A 167 20.09 12.18 -7.94
C ASN A 167 19.37 11.21 -7.04
N VAL A 168 18.83 10.10 -7.51
CA VAL A 168 18.34 9.11 -6.55
C VAL A 168 18.70 7.69 -6.95
N MET A 169 19.97 7.37 -6.85
CA MET A 169 20.34 6.06 -6.36
C MET A 169 20.60 6.19 -4.85
N PRO A 170 19.73 5.75 -3.95
CA PRO A 170 20.22 5.29 -2.68
C PRO A 170 21.13 4.13 -3.03
N THR A 171 22.43 4.31 -2.89
CA THR A 171 23.37 3.21 -2.87
C THR A 171 22.84 2.20 -1.86
N TYR A 172 22.52 1.02 -2.33
CA TYR A 172 22.29 -0.14 -1.48
C TYR A 172 23.56 -0.35 -0.67
N GLY A 173 23.54 0.11 0.56
CA GLY A 173 24.72 0.09 1.43
C GLY A 173 24.80 1.34 2.27
N GLY A 174 23.90 1.52 3.23
CA GLY A 174 24.05 2.47 4.31
C GLY A 174 23.30 3.80 4.15
N GLY A 175 22.31 4.00 4.98
CA GLY A 175 21.86 5.30 5.44
C GLY A 175 20.87 6.03 4.52
N PHE A 176 19.60 5.81 4.74
CA PHE A 176 18.57 6.81 4.42
C PHE A 176 18.90 8.08 5.25
N THR A 177 19.30 9.15 4.59
CA THR A 177 19.33 10.46 5.25
C THR A 177 17.90 10.91 5.40
N ALA A 178 17.38 10.87 6.62
CA ALA A 178 16.15 11.56 6.97
C ALA A 178 16.31 13.04 6.63
N SER A 179 15.34 13.62 5.93
CA SER A 179 15.28 15.07 5.73
C SER A 179 15.20 15.75 7.11
N PRO A 180 15.99 16.80 7.39
CA PRO A 180 16.03 17.46 8.71
C PRO A 180 14.70 18.09 9.15
N ASP A 181 13.74 18.24 8.25
CA ASP A 181 12.55 19.06 8.48
C ASP A 181 11.41 18.40 9.27
N GLU A 182 11.51 17.11 9.62
CA GLU A 182 10.43 16.39 10.33
C GLU A 182 10.68 16.13 11.82
N HIS A 183 11.86 16.44 12.36
CA HIS A 183 12.16 16.16 13.77
C HIS A 183 11.71 17.27 14.76
N ASP A 184 11.38 18.46 14.27
CA ASP A 184 11.04 19.62 15.14
C ASP A 184 9.54 19.77 15.46
N ALA A 185 8.67 18.95 14.87
CA ALA A 185 7.22 19.05 15.08
C ALA A 185 6.66 18.18 16.23
N LEU A 186 7.49 17.33 16.86
CA LEU A 186 7.04 16.41 17.92
C LEU A 186 7.58 16.77 19.32
N ALA A 187 8.24 17.93 19.48
CA ALA A 187 8.79 18.39 20.75
C ALA A 187 8.20 19.72 21.22
N ARG A 188 6.87 19.89 21.11
CA ARG A 188 6.13 20.91 21.88
C ARG A 188 4.72 20.45 22.18
#